data_f134b560b35602fc81795253716afe12
#
_entry.id   f134b560b35602fc81795253716afe12
#
_cell.length_a   1.000
_cell.length_b   1.000
_cell.length_c   1.000
_cell.angle_alpha   90.00
_cell.angle_beta   90.00
_cell.angle_gamma   90.00
#
_symmetry.space_group_name_H-M   'P 1'
#
loop_
_entity.id
_entity.type
_entity.pdbx_description
1 polymer ?
#
loop_
_entity_poly.entity_id
_entity_poly.type
_entity_poly.pdbx_seq_one_letter_code
_entity_poly.pdbx_strand_id
1 'polypeptide(L)'
;CRQAMDEMLQIGREHGFYTENYEYYVGSIGEKEKKWDDMIGFWNHLDVVPVGVGWDFEPFGATRKGDLLIGRGSQDNKGPAIGMLYVMECIRDLKLPVGHQLCLFVGSDEERGMADLEYYTKNYPTPAISMIADCGFPVCYGEKGIIEGKTVSLGTMSESVLEFYG
;
A
#
# COMPACT_ATOMS: atom_id res chain seq x y z
N CYS A 1 1.41 -10.37 7.21
CA CYS A 1 1.42 -8.90 7.19
C CYS A 1 1.24 -8.23 8.56
N ARG A 2 0.72 -8.92 9.61
CA ARG A 2 0.42 -8.30 10.93
C ARG A 2 1.61 -7.57 11.54
N GLN A 3 2.80 -8.19 11.57
CA GLN A 3 4.00 -7.56 12.11
C GLN A 3 4.35 -6.25 11.36
N ALA A 4 4.24 -6.24 10.03
CA ALA A 4 4.50 -5.03 9.25
C ALA A 4 3.48 -3.91 9.57
N MET A 5 2.22 -4.28 9.84
CA MET A 5 1.20 -3.35 10.29
C MET A 5 1.53 -2.76 11.66
N ASP A 6 1.89 -3.60 12.63
CA ASP A 6 2.25 -3.17 13.98
C ASP A 6 3.45 -2.21 13.95
N GLU A 7 4.49 -2.54 13.18
CA GLU A 7 5.68 -1.69 12.97
C GLU A 7 5.32 -0.36 12.32
N MET A 8 4.53 -0.36 11.23
CA MET A 8 4.16 0.87 10.55
C MET A 8 3.33 1.80 11.44
N LEU A 9 2.39 1.24 12.20
CA LEU A 9 1.60 2.01 13.16
C LEU A 9 2.45 2.51 14.33
N GLN A 10 3.46 1.75 14.76
CA GLN A 10 4.41 2.19 15.77
C GLN A 10 5.26 3.35 15.27
N ILE A 11 5.80 3.27 14.06
CA ILE A 11 6.52 4.37 13.41
C ILE A 11 5.64 5.62 13.35
N GLY A 12 4.37 5.49 12.94
CA GLY A 12 3.43 6.60 12.92
C GLY A 12 3.28 7.29 14.29
N ARG A 13 3.20 6.51 15.38
CA ARG A 13 3.14 7.05 16.76
C ARG A 13 4.43 7.75 17.16
N GLU A 14 5.58 7.19 16.81
CA GLU A 14 6.90 7.79 17.09
C GLU A 14 7.09 9.13 16.39
N HIS A 15 6.48 9.28 15.20
CA HIS A 15 6.42 10.53 14.45
C HIS A 15 5.28 11.47 14.89
N GLY A 16 4.62 11.16 16.03
CA GLY A 16 3.64 12.04 16.66
C GLY A 16 2.26 12.04 16.04
N PHE A 17 1.92 11.04 15.24
CA PHE A 17 0.58 10.85 14.70
C PHE A 17 -0.27 9.92 15.56
N TYR A 18 -1.58 10.09 15.49
CA TYR A 18 -2.53 9.10 15.99
C TYR A 18 -2.63 7.95 14.99
N THR A 19 -2.70 6.73 15.50
CA THR A 19 -2.78 5.53 14.66
C THR A 19 -3.95 4.65 15.06
N GLU A 20 -4.55 4.00 14.10
CA GLU A 20 -5.68 3.10 14.31
C GLU A 20 -5.49 1.83 13.48
N ASN A 21 -5.88 0.68 14.05
CA ASN A 21 -5.79 -0.62 13.41
C ASN A 21 -7.21 -1.16 13.19
N TYR A 22 -7.60 -1.34 11.97
CA TYR A 22 -8.89 -1.88 11.55
C TYR A 22 -8.77 -3.38 11.29
N GLU A 23 -8.76 -4.16 12.36
CA GLU A 23 -8.76 -5.63 12.32
C GLU A 23 -7.58 -6.25 11.53
N TYR A 24 -6.46 -5.55 11.42
CA TYR A 24 -5.30 -5.91 10.58
C TYR A 24 -5.58 -5.99 9.07
N TYR A 25 -6.73 -5.55 8.61
CA TYR A 25 -6.98 -5.32 7.19
C TYR A 25 -6.33 -4.00 6.76
N VAL A 26 -6.64 -2.92 7.46
CA VAL A 26 -6.10 -1.59 7.18
C VAL A 26 -5.59 -0.94 8.46
N GLY A 27 -4.52 -0.18 8.36
CA GLY A 27 -4.07 0.76 9.38
C GLY A 27 -4.27 2.19 8.92
N SER A 28 -4.51 3.14 9.83
CA SER A 28 -4.48 4.56 9.52
C SER A 28 -3.53 5.33 10.42
N ILE A 29 -2.88 6.35 9.84
CA ILE A 29 -1.92 7.22 10.50
C ILE A 29 -2.29 8.66 10.14
N GLY A 30 -2.62 9.48 11.14
CA GLY A 30 -3.07 10.85 10.90
C GLY A 30 -3.50 11.54 12.19
N GLU A 31 -4.53 12.36 12.11
CA GLU A 31 -5.12 13.00 13.29
C GLU A 31 -6.11 12.06 13.96
N LYS A 32 -6.35 12.28 15.28
CA LYS A 32 -7.29 11.47 16.06
C LYS A 32 -8.74 11.69 15.60
N GLU A 33 -9.13 12.94 15.40
CA GLU A 33 -10.46 13.30 14.92
C GLU A 33 -10.45 13.35 13.39
N LYS A 34 -11.18 12.44 12.76
CA LYS A 34 -11.21 12.31 11.31
C LYS A 34 -12.35 13.10 10.69
N LYS A 35 -12.02 13.97 9.74
CA LYS A 35 -12.96 14.78 8.94
C LYS A 35 -13.12 14.16 7.56
N TRP A 36 -13.87 13.09 7.47
CA TRP A 36 -13.97 12.27 6.26
C TRP A 36 -14.31 13.05 4.99
N ASP A 37 -15.24 14.00 5.09
CA ASP A 37 -15.69 14.84 3.96
C ASP A 37 -14.68 15.92 3.54
N ASP A 38 -13.61 16.09 4.32
CA ASP A 38 -12.53 17.05 4.09
C ASP A 38 -11.15 16.40 4.19
N MET A 39 -11.08 15.10 3.89
CA MET A 39 -9.84 14.33 4.01
C MET A 39 -9.30 13.93 2.66
N ILE A 40 -7.97 14.05 2.51
CA ILE A 40 -7.18 13.38 1.49
C ILE A 40 -6.53 12.16 2.13
N GLY A 41 -6.93 10.98 1.68
CA GLY A 41 -6.33 9.71 2.08
C GLY A 41 -5.26 9.28 1.09
N PHE A 42 -4.07 8.96 1.60
CA PHE A 42 -3.01 8.30 0.85
C PHE A 42 -3.06 6.82 1.12
N TRP A 43 -3.21 6.01 0.09
CA TRP A 43 -3.32 4.56 0.21
C TRP A 43 -2.06 3.88 -0.26
N ASN A 44 -1.52 3.03 0.59
CA ASN A 44 -0.35 2.22 0.35
C ASN A 44 -0.58 0.81 0.89
N HIS A 45 0.23 -0.17 0.52
CA HIS A 45 0.12 -1.53 1.06
C HIS A 45 1.41 -2.02 1.71
N LEU A 46 1.29 -2.98 2.59
CA LEU A 46 2.38 -3.55 3.36
C LEU A 46 2.67 -5.01 3.01
N ASP A 47 1.74 -5.68 2.35
CA ASP A 47 1.96 -7.02 1.82
C ASP A 47 2.86 -6.99 0.60
N VAL A 48 3.25 -8.12 0.13
CA VAL A 48 4.18 -8.28 -0.99
C VAL A 48 3.89 -9.56 -1.74
N VAL A 49 4.17 -9.57 -3.04
CA VAL A 49 4.17 -10.80 -3.84
C VAL A 49 5.23 -11.80 -3.35
N PRO A 50 5.10 -13.09 -3.67
CA PRO A 50 6.12 -14.09 -3.40
C PRO A 50 7.49 -13.66 -3.93
N VAL A 51 8.56 -14.06 -3.22
CA VAL A 51 9.92 -13.61 -3.55
C VAL A 51 10.37 -13.98 -4.95
N GLY A 52 9.92 -15.12 -5.47
CA GLY A 52 10.42 -15.64 -6.75
C GLY A 52 11.87 -16.14 -6.66
N VAL A 53 12.56 -16.14 -7.78
CA VAL A 53 13.94 -16.62 -7.95
C VAL A 53 14.84 -15.52 -8.53
N GLY A 54 16.17 -15.71 -8.49
CA GLY A 54 17.11 -14.80 -9.13
C GLY A 54 17.55 -13.61 -8.28
N TRP A 55 17.44 -13.72 -6.97
CA TRP A 55 17.94 -12.70 -6.05
C TRP A 55 19.43 -12.87 -5.78
N ASP A 56 20.19 -11.78 -5.91
CA ASP A 56 21.60 -11.70 -5.50
C ASP A 56 21.77 -11.36 -4.01
N PHE A 57 20.71 -10.93 -3.35
CA PHE A 57 20.67 -10.53 -1.93
C PHE A 57 19.53 -11.22 -1.23
N GLU A 58 19.60 -11.30 0.11
CA GLU A 58 18.51 -11.83 0.92
C GLU A 58 17.23 -10.98 0.68
N PRO A 59 16.15 -11.58 0.16
CA PRO A 59 14.96 -10.81 -0.26
C PRO A 59 14.30 -9.99 0.85
N PHE A 60 14.35 -10.49 2.09
CA PHE A 60 13.80 -9.78 3.26
C PHE A 60 14.88 -9.17 4.17
N GLY A 61 16.12 -9.11 3.68
CA GLY A 61 17.26 -8.63 4.46
C GLY A 61 17.39 -7.11 4.52
N ALA A 62 16.62 -6.37 3.71
CA ALA A 62 16.75 -4.91 3.59
C ALA A 62 18.22 -4.46 3.41
N THR A 63 18.92 -5.08 2.47
CA THR A 63 20.35 -4.88 2.26
C THR A 63 20.65 -3.48 1.75
N ARG A 64 21.45 -2.70 2.48
CA ARG A 64 21.92 -1.40 2.03
C ARG A 64 23.23 -1.54 1.24
N LYS A 65 23.24 -1.02 0.00
CA LYS A 65 24.42 -0.96 -0.85
C LYS A 65 24.56 0.43 -1.46
N GLY A 66 25.44 1.24 -0.90
CA GLY A 66 25.54 2.65 -1.25
C GLY A 66 24.22 3.38 -0.94
N ASP A 67 23.63 3.94 -1.97
CA ASP A 67 22.35 4.68 -1.88
C ASP A 67 21.12 3.78 -2.17
N LEU A 68 21.34 2.49 -2.37
CA LEU A 68 20.26 1.54 -2.63
C LEU A 68 19.86 0.80 -1.36
N LEU A 69 18.54 0.63 -1.17
CA LEU A 69 17.95 -0.30 -0.22
C LEU A 69 17.31 -1.44 -1.02
N ILE A 70 17.90 -2.62 -0.91
CA ILE A 70 17.51 -3.79 -1.70
C ILE A 70 16.72 -4.77 -0.84
N GLY A 71 15.50 -5.07 -1.28
CA GLY A 71 14.64 -6.04 -0.61
C GLY A 71 13.23 -6.07 -1.22
N ARG A 72 12.53 -7.20 -1.06
CA ARG A 72 11.14 -7.34 -1.46
C ARG A 72 10.27 -6.37 -0.65
N GLY A 73 9.46 -5.53 -1.33
CA GLY A 73 8.63 -4.54 -0.70
C GLY A 73 9.32 -3.20 -0.40
N SER A 74 10.61 -3.02 -0.77
CA SER A 74 11.31 -1.75 -0.58
C SER A 74 10.73 -0.63 -1.43
N GLN A 75 10.42 -0.91 -2.69
CA GLN A 75 9.83 0.02 -3.63
C GLN A 75 8.31 -0.13 -3.66
N ASP A 76 7.83 -1.34 -3.67
CA ASP A 76 6.46 -1.77 -3.80
C ASP A 76 6.03 -2.49 -2.50
N ASN A 77 5.38 -1.84 -1.53
CA ASN A 77 5.03 -0.42 -1.56
C ASN A 77 5.46 0.29 -0.24
N LYS A 78 6.31 -0.34 0.60
CA LYS A 78 6.71 0.20 1.93
C LYS A 78 7.54 1.47 1.85
N GLY A 79 8.38 1.62 0.79
CA GLY A 79 9.14 2.84 0.57
C GLY A 79 8.23 4.06 0.35
N PRO A 80 7.30 4.00 -0.61
CA PRO A 80 6.28 5.03 -0.78
C PRO A 80 5.45 5.30 0.48
N ALA A 81 5.03 4.26 1.23
CA ALA A 81 4.30 4.44 2.49
C ALA A 81 5.09 5.27 3.52
N ILE A 82 6.36 4.96 3.71
CA ILE A 82 7.24 5.75 4.59
C ILE A 82 7.45 7.15 4.02
N GLY A 83 7.64 7.28 2.71
CA GLY A 83 7.76 8.58 2.05
C GLY A 83 6.56 9.48 2.31
N MET A 84 5.34 8.94 2.22
CA MET A 84 4.10 9.67 2.52
C MET A 84 4.01 10.09 3.98
N LEU A 85 4.43 9.22 4.92
CA LEU A 85 4.50 9.58 6.34
C LEU A 85 5.39 10.81 6.57
N TYR A 86 6.59 10.82 5.98
CA TYR A 86 7.51 11.95 6.09
C TYR A 86 6.98 13.22 5.41
N VAL A 87 6.27 13.09 4.30
CA VAL A 87 5.60 14.24 3.66
C VAL A 87 4.56 14.85 4.61
N MET A 88 3.73 14.03 5.25
CA MET A 88 2.75 14.51 6.24
C MET A 88 3.43 15.17 7.44
N GLU A 89 4.53 14.59 7.93
CA GLU A 89 5.33 15.17 9.01
C GLU A 89 5.91 16.52 8.62
N CYS A 90 6.53 16.63 7.45
CA CYS A 90 7.05 17.90 6.92
C CYS A 90 5.97 18.98 6.80
N ILE A 91 4.79 18.63 6.29
CA ILE A 91 3.66 19.55 6.16
C ILE A 91 3.25 20.07 7.55
N ARG A 92 3.13 19.20 8.54
CA ARG A 92 2.78 19.55 9.92
C ARG A 92 3.85 20.46 10.54
N ASP A 93 5.12 20.05 10.50
CA ASP A 93 6.22 20.69 11.22
C ASP A 93 6.58 22.05 10.60
N LEU A 94 6.50 22.17 9.29
CA LEU A 94 6.68 23.43 8.56
C LEU A 94 5.42 24.30 8.55
N LYS A 95 4.31 23.81 9.11
CA LYS A 95 3.02 24.51 9.16
C LYS A 95 2.56 24.96 7.76
N LEU A 96 2.75 24.11 6.76
CA LEU A 96 2.34 24.42 5.40
C LEU A 96 0.81 24.54 5.33
N PRO A 97 0.27 25.52 4.60
CA PRO A 97 -1.18 25.71 4.48
C PRO A 97 -1.78 24.66 3.55
N VAL A 98 -2.20 23.55 4.11
CA VAL A 98 -2.98 22.52 3.41
C VAL A 98 -4.44 22.68 3.84
N GLY A 99 -5.34 22.89 2.89
CA GLY A 99 -6.76 23.15 3.15
C GLY A 99 -7.56 21.88 3.56
N HIS A 100 -6.90 20.72 3.64
CA HIS A 100 -7.53 19.44 3.89
C HIS A 100 -6.80 18.65 4.98
N GLN A 101 -7.54 17.79 5.68
CA GLN A 101 -6.93 16.83 6.59
C GLN A 101 -6.22 15.74 5.78
N LEU A 102 -5.02 15.36 6.20
CA LEU A 102 -4.25 14.29 5.57
C LEU A 102 -4.25 13.03 6.44
N CYS A 103 -4.40 11.88 5.80
CA CYS A 103 -4.31 10.58 6.47
C CYS A 103 -3.65 9.55 5.57
N LEU A 104 -2.69 8.82 6.10
CA LEU A 104 -2.07 7.68 5.45
C LEU A 104 -2.83 6.41 5.86
N PHE A 105 -3.27 5.64 4.88
CA PHE A 105 -3.85 4.32 5.04
C PHE A 105 -2.89 3.27 4.50
N VAL A 106 -2.77 2.15 5.22
CA VAL A 106 -1.88 1.05 4.83
C VAL A 106 -2.65 -0.26 4.85
N GLY A 107 -2.76 -0.87 3.69
CA GLY A 107 -3.45 -2.14 3.46
C GLY A 107 -2.58 -3.36 3.71
N SER A 108 -3.19 -4.52 3.76
CA SER A 108 -2.49 -5.78 4.05
C SER A 108 -2.73 -6.92 3.06
N ASP A 109 -3.47 -6.67 1.98
CA ASP A 109 -3.86 -7.70 1.00
C ASP A 109 -4.04 -7.15 -0.43
N GLU A 110 -3.30 -6.12 -0.80
CA GLU A 110 -3.37 -5.51 -2.14
C GLU A 110 -2.97 -6.51 -3.22
N GLU A 111 -1.87 -7.23 -3.02
CA GLU A 111 -1.24 -8.15 -3.96
C GLU A 111 -2.01 -9.46 -4.22
N ARG A 112 -3.13 -9.71 -3.52
CA ARG A 112 -3.86 -10.97 -3.60
C ARG A 112 -5.34 -10.85 -3.88
N GLY A 113 -5.87 -9.65 -3.98
CA GLY A 113 -7.28 -9.46 -4.29
C GLY A 113 -8.01 -8.42 -3.48
N MET A 114 -7.29 -7.58 -2.74
CA MET A 114 -7.82 -6.39 -2.04
C MET A 114 -8.93 -6.69 -1.03
N ALA A 115 -8.86 -7.82 -0.33
CA ALA A 115 -9.82 -8.14 0.73
C ALA A 115 -9.78 -7.15 1.88
N ASP A 116 -8.64 -6.50 2.10
CA ASP A 116 -8.43 -5.43 3.06
C ASP A 116 -9.26 -4.19 2.70
N LEU A 117 -9.20 -3.74 1.47
CA LEU A 117 -9.96 -2.60 0.99
C LEU A 117 -11.46 -2.91 0.94
N GLU A 118 -11.83 -4.12 0.52
CA GLU A 118 -13.22 -4.58 0.54
C GLU A 118 -13.79 -4.57 1.96
N TYR A 119 -13.03 -5.08 2.93
CA TYR A 119 -13.41 -5.06 4.34
C TYR A 119 -13.56 -3.63 4.86
N TYR A 120 -12.57 -2.77 4.59
CA TYR A 120 -12.58 -1.39 5.08
C TYR A 120 -13.76 -0.60 4.55
N THR A 121 -13.99 -0.60 3.24
CA THR A 121 -15.05 0.17 2.60
C THR A 121 -16.47 -0.27 2.97
N LYS A 122 -16.63 -1.53 3.40
CA LYS A 122 -17.91 -2.04 3.91
C LYS A 122 -18.22 -1.60 5.34
N ASN A 123 -17.20 -1.34 6.15
CA ASN A 123 -17.36 -1.17 7.60
C ASN A 123 -17.02 0.24 8.09
N TYR A 124 -16.27 1.03 7.31
CA TYR A 124 -15.76 2.33 7.73
C TYR A 124 -15.95 3.40 6.64
N PRO A 125 -16.05 4.68 7.03
CA PRO A 125 -16.07 5.78 6.07
C PRO A 125 -14.75 5.87 5.28
N THR A 126 -14.86 6.42 4.08
CA THR A 126 -13.71 6.66 3.19
C THR A 126 -13.39 8.14 3.08
N PRO A 127 -12.12 8.52 2.81
CA PRO A 127 -11.75 9.90 2.53
C PRO A 127 -12.50 10.48 1.34
N ALA A 128 -12.73 11.80 1.35
CA ALA A 128 -13.33 12.51 0.21
C ALA A 128 -12.51 12.38 -1.07
N ILE A 129 -11.18 12.36 -0.92
CA ILE A 129 -10.23 12.14 -2.03
C ILE A 129 -9.28 11.03 -1.62
N SER A 130 -9.06 10.07 -2.51
CA SER A 130 -8.08 9.00 -2.33
C SER A 130 -6.98 9.11 -3.37
N MET A 131 -5.73 9.04 -2.91
CA MET A 131 -4.53 9.03 -3.72
C MET A 131 -3.76 7.74 -3.44
N ILE A 132 -3.37 7.04 -4.48
CA ILE A 132 -2.63 5.77 -4.37
C ILE A 132 -1.22 6.05 -4.86
N ALA A 133 -0.23 5.94 -3.96
CA ALA A 133 1.17 6.19 -4.28
C ALA A 133 1.86 4.88 -4.69
N ASP A 134 1.37 4.26 -5.77
CA ASP A 134 1.79 2.93 -6.21
C ASP A 134 1.98 2.82 -7.73
N CYS A 135 2.16 3.90 -8.40
CA CYS A 135 2.49 3.92 -9.82
C CYS A 135 3.48 5.03 -10.16
N GLY A 136 4.06 4.92 -11.35
CA GLY A 136 4.91 5.97 -11.91
C GLY A 136 4.11 7.15 -12.46
N PHE A 137 4.81 8.25 -12.74
CA PHE A 137 4.21 9.39 -13.45
C PHE A 137 4.08 9.11 -14.96
N PRO A 138 3.07 9.69 -15.63
CA PRO A 138 2.09 10.68 -15.14
C PRO A 138 1.03 10.05 -14.22
N VAL A 139 0.33 10.91 -13.47
CA VAL A 139 -0.77 10.49 -12.59
C VAL A 139 -1.83 9.73 -13.40
N CYS A 140 -2.11 8.50 -13.01
CA CYS A 140 -3.19 7.70 -13.57
C CYS A 140 -4.53 8.11 -12.93
N TYR A 141 -5.54 8.33 -13.75
CA TYR A 141 -6.90 8.69 -13.30
C TYR A 141 -7.96 7.65 -13.71
N GLY A 142 -7.51 6.55 -14.29
CA GLY A 142 -8.37 5.45 -14.69
C GLY A 142 -7.54 4.24 -15.11
N GLU A 143 -8.07 3.07 -14.87
CA GLU A 143 -7.44 1.78 -15.17
C GLU A 143 -8.38 0.87 -15.96
N LYS A 144 -7.79 -0.09 -16.67
CA LYS A 144 -8.54 -1.15 -17.31
C LYS A 144 -8.78 -2.30 -16.34
N GLY A 145 -9.90 -2.99 -16.48
CA GLY A 145 -10.13 -4.24 -15.76
C GLY A 145 -9.17 -5.34 -16.22
N ILE A 146 -8.77 -6.19 -15.28
CA ILE A 146 -7.98 -7.40 -15.55
C ILE A 146 -8.87 -8.61 -15.44
N ILE A 147 -8.75 -9.52 -16.40
CA ILE A 147 -9.43 -10.84 -16.38
C ILE A 147 -8.35 -11.91 -16.47
N GLU A 148 -8.20 -12.69 -15.42
CA GLU A 148 -7.35 -13.87 -15.42
C GLU A 148 -8.19 -15.12 -15.67
N GLY A 149 -7.71 -15.99 -16.57
CA GLY A 149 -8.39 -17.22 -16.91
C GLY A 149 -7.42 -18.39 -17.10
N LYS A 150 -7.73 -19.54 -16.48
CA LYS A 150 -7.01 -20.79 -16.72
C LYS A 150 -7.85 -21.71 -17.60
N THR A 151 -7.34 -22.06 -18.79
CA THR A 151 -7.97 -23.05 -19.67
C THR A 151 -7.28 -24.40 -19.47
N VAL A 152 -8.04 -25.42 -19.12
CA VAL A 152 -7.57 -26.80 -19.01
C VAL A 152 -8.16 -27.61 -20.15
N SER A 153 -7.30 -28.19 -21.01
CA SER A 153 -7.71 -29.14 -22.05
C SER A 153 -7.76 -30.56 -21.48
N LEU A 154 -8.88 -31.23 -21.63
CA LEU A 154 -9.08 -32.64 -21.23
C LEU A 154 -8.50 -33.64 -22.24
N GLY A 155 -7.70 -33.23 -23.20
CA GLY A 155 -6.98 -34.09 -24.11
C GLY A 155 -5.61 -34.51 -23.61
N THR A 156 -5.00 -35.52 -24.21
CA THR A 156 -3.70 -36.12 -23.83
C THR A 156 -2.48 -35.25 -24.09
N MET A 157 -2.62 -33.92 -24.16
CA MET A 157 -1.53 -32.99 -24.46
C MET A 157 -1.61 -31.71 -23.65
N SER A 158 -0.52 -31.46 -22.92
CA SER A 158 -0.04 -30.20 -22.34
C SER A 158 -1.03 -29.16 -21.81
N GLU A 159 -0.87 -28.79 -20.55
CA GLU A 159 -1.42 -27.56 -19.99
C GLU A 159 -0.86 -26.35 -20.77
N SER A 160 -1.72 -25.59 -21.41
CA SER A 160 -1.37 -24.27 -21.92
C SER A 160 -2.03 -23.22 -21.06
N VAL A 161 -1.23 -22.38 -20.45
CA VAL A 161 -1.71 -21.17 -19.78
C VAL A 161 -1.72 -20.06 -20.83
N LEU A 162 -2.89 -19.51 -21.10
CA LEU A 162 -3.04 -18.31 -21.93
C LEU A 162 -3.28 -17.15 -20.96
N GLU A 163 -2.29 -16.28 -20.82
CA GLU A 163 -2.46 -14.99 -20.16
C GLU A 163 -2.94 -13.98 -21.21
N PHE A 164 -4.09 -13.40 -20.97
CA PHE A 164 -4.59 -12.29 -21.77
C PHE A 164 -4.42 -10.99 -20.99
N TYR A 165 -3.51 -10.14 -21.44
CA TYR A 165 -3.47 -8.74 -21.02
C TYR A 165 -4.38 -7.93 -21.94
N GLY A 166 -5.41 -7.33 -21.35
CA GLY A 166 -6.39 -6.50 -22.07
C GLY A 166 -6.20 -5.01 -21.78
#